data_30334c17d0bea3cf3d927e98615e46cb
#
_entry.id   30334c17d0bea3cf3d927e98615e46cb
#
_cell.length_a   1.000
_cell.length_b   1.000
_cell.length_c   1.000
_cell.angle_alpha   90.00
_cell.angle_beta   90.00
_cell.angle_gamma   90.00
#
_symmetry.space_group_name_H-M   'P 1'
#
loop_
_entity.id
_entity.type
_entity.pdbx_description
1 polymer ?
#
loop_
_entity_poly.entity_id
_entity_poly.type
_entity_poly.pdbx_seq_one_letter_code
_entity_poly.pdbx_strand_id
1 'polypeptide(L)'
;MVKITDVARHAGVSPSTVSYALSGKRPISEETRQRVEAAIRELGYRPHAGARALASSKSNVLALVVPLRAGIHVPVVMQFAVSVVTTARRYDHDVLLLTQEEGDDGLRRVADTALVDALIVMDVQLQDPRLPLLRSLDRPSVMIGFPSEPAGLTCIDLDFKTAGAVCVEHLARLGHRVVALVGSPPEVYVRGTAFAQRVVQGFTAAADRAGLASSVHPCESAPGAARAVAERLLREQPALTGVVVHNEPLLEPLIDAFEQLGLRVPADLSVTAICPEETAAGLRVPITSVALPSAELGERAVELLMRKLAGTDVPEATLLPPRLTERASTAPREAP
;
A
#
# COMPACT_ATOMS: atom_id res chain seq x y z
N MET A 1 -31.36 -18.33 -19.46
CA MET A 1 -30.13 -18.62 -18.72
C MET A 1 -30.25 -20.04 -18.18
N VAL A 2 -29.29 -20.92 -18.47
CA VAL A 2 -29.30 -22.32 -18.01
C VAL A 2 -29.18 -22.38 -16.48
N LYS A 3 -30.00 -23.17 -15.83
CA LYS A 3 -30.04 -23.32 -14.37
C LYS A 3 -29.42 -24.68 -13.97
N ILE A 4 -29.02 -24.79 -12.68
CA ILE A 4 -28.51 -26.04 -12.13
C ILE A 4 -29.52 -27.21 -12.30
N THR A 5 -30.81 -26.91 -12.28
CA THR A 5 -31.90 -27.88 -12.55
C THR A 5 -31.88 -28.43 -13.97
N ASP A 6 -31.43 -27.64 -14.94
CA ASP A 6 -31.35 -28.10 -16.34
C ASP A 6 -30.14 -29.01 -16.52
N VAL A 7 -29.00 -28.70 -15.88
CA VAL A 7 -27.83 -29.59 -15.82
C VAL A 7 -28.18 -30.93 -15.15
N ALA A 8 -28.89 -30.86 -14.01
CA ALA A 8 -29.32 -32.04 -13.27
C ALA A 8 -30.21 -32.96 -14.12
N ARG A 9 -31.19 -32.37 -14.85
CA ARG A 9 -32.06 -33.11 -15.77
C ARG A 9 -31.27 -33.72 -16.92
N HIS A 10 -30.34 -32.99 -17.52
CA HIS A 10 -29.53 -33.46 -18.63
C HIS A 10 -28.57 -34.58 -18.19
N ALA A 11 -27.95 -34.46 -17.03
CA ALA A 11 -27.04 -35.48 -16.47
C ALA A 11 -27.76 -36.68 -15.82
N GLY A 12 -29.09 -36.65 -15.68
CA GLY A 12 -29.87 -37.69 -15.03
C GLY A 12 -29.59 -37.84 -13.53
N VAL A 13 -29.37 -36.72 -12.84
CA VAL A 13 -29.05 -36.67 -11.38
C VAL A 13 -29.89 -35.62 -10.67
N SER A 14 -29.82 -35.61 -9.35
CA SER A 14 -30.45 -34.52 -8.57
C SER A 14 -29.66 -33.21 -8.64
N PRO A 15 -30.30 -32.00 -8.46
CA PRO A 15 -29.59 -30.75 -8.34
C PRO A 15 -28.53 -30.75 -7.24
N SER A 16 -28.78 -31.46 -6.14
CA SER A 16 -27.82 -31.63 -5.05
C SER A 16 -26.58 -32.44 -5.51
N THR A 17 -26.75 -33.44 -6.34
CA THR A 17 -25.63 -34.23 -6.93
C THR A 17 -24.77 -33.35 -7.84
N VAL A 18 -25.38 -32.47 -8.66
CA VAL A 18 -24.64 -31.49 -9.46
C VAL A 18 -23.87 -30.51 -8.54
N SER A 19 -24.49 -30.05 -7.46
CA SER A 19 -23.82 -29.20 -6.47
C SER A 19 -22.64 -29.90 -5.80
N TYR A 20 -22.76 -31.19 -5.47
CA TYR A 20 -21.66 -31.99 -4.91
C TYR A 20 -20.54 -32.22 -5.93
N ALA A 21 -20.88 -32.45 -7.21
CA ALA A 21 -19.90 -32.55 -8.28
C ALA A 21 -19.06 -31.28 -8.43
N LEU A 22 -19.71 -30.12 -8.33
CA LEU A 22 -19.06 -28.81 -8.44
C LEU A 22 -18.26 -28.40 -7.19
N SER A 23 -18.73 -28.77 -5.99
CA SER A 23 -18.15 -28.34 -4.72
C SER A 23 -17.14 -29.30 -4.11
N GLY A 24 -17.16 -30.57 -4.51
CA GLY A 24 -16.34 -31.63 -3.92
C GLY A 24 -16.70 -31.99 -2.47
N LYS A 25 -17.77 -31.40 -1.90
CA LYS A 25 -18.15 -31.58 -0.48
C LYS A 25 -18.57 -33.00 -0.10
N ARG A 26 -18.99 -33.83 -1.07
CA ARG A 26 -19.29 -35.24 -0.87
C ARG A 26 -18.67 -36.05 -2.00
N PRO A 27 -18.15 -37.27 -1.68
CA PRO A 27 -17.67 -38.17 -2.72
C PRO A 27 -18.86 -38.59 -3.61
N ILE A 28 -18.67 -38.47 -4.89
CA ILE A 28 -19.55 -39.00 -5.94
C ILE A 28 -18.74 -39.94 -6.81
N SER A 29 -19.41 -40.90 -7.47
CA SER A 29 -18.71 -41.81 -8.38
C SER A 29 -18.10 -41.02 -9.54
N GLU A 30 -16.97 -41.50 -10.06
CA GLU A 30 -16.29 -40.90 -11.20
C GLU A 30 -17.19 -40.81 -12.43
N GLU A 31 -17.98 -41.87 -12.67
CA GLU A 31 -18.98 -41.91 -13.74
C GLU A 31 -20.02 -40.77 -13.61
N THR A 32 -20.51 -40.56 -12.38
CA THR A 32 -21.47 -39.46 -12.12
C THR A 32 -20.82 -38.09 -12.33
N ARG A 33 -19.56 -37.92 -11.91
CA ARG A 33 -18.79 -36.69 -12.11
C ARG A 33 -18.66 -36.38 -13.60
N GLN A 34 -18.23 -37.34 -14.40
CA GLN A 34 -18.06 -37.21 -15.85
C GLN A 34 -19.36 -36.85 -16.57
N ARG A 35 -20.49 -37.48 -16.19
CA ARG A 35 -21.81 -37.11 -16.75
C ARG A 35 -22.21 -35.68 -16.44
N VAL A 36 -21.99 -35.24 -15.22
CA VAL A 36 -22.29 -33.85 -14.80
C VAL A 36 -21.39 -32.87 -15.54
N GLU A 37 -20.10 -33.14 -15.66
CA GLU A 37 -19.17 -32.27 -16.39
C GLU A 37 -19.48 -32.21 -17.90
N ALA A 38 -19.89 -33.33 -18.52
CA ALA A 38 -20.35 -33.33 -19.90
C ALA A 38 -21.60 -32.46 -20.08
N ALA A 39 -22.59 -32.63 -19.21
CA ALA A 39 -23.80 -31.78 -19.22
C ALA A 39 -23.53 -30.31 -19.05
N ILE A 40 -22.59 -29.93 -18.18
CA ILE A 40 -22.13 -28.56 -17.96
C ILE A 40 -21.53 -27.97 -19.25
N ARG A 41 -20.65 -28.75 -19.92
CA ARG A 41 -20.02 -28.30 -21.18
C ARG A 41 -21.04 -28.15 -22.29
N GLU A 42 -21.92 -29.12 -22.48
CA GLU A 42 -22.94 -29.13 -23.56
C GLU A 42 -23.95 -28.00 -23.40
N LEU A 43 -24.40 -27.75 -22.18
CA LEU A 43 -25.40 -26.71 -21.91
C LEU A 43 -24.78 -25.30 -21.74
N GLY A 44 -23.43 -25.18 -21.70
CA GLY A 44 -22.75 -23.92 -21.43
C GLY A 44 -23.10 -23.38 -20.04
N TYR A 45 -23.40 -24.27 -19.09
CA TYR A 45 -23.78 -23.85 -17.74
C TYR A 45 -22.59 -23.24 -17.02
N ARG A 46 -22.77 -22.02 -16.53
CA ARG A 46 -21.81 -21.38 -15.62
C ARG A 46 -22.49 -21.22 -14.26
N PRO A 47 -21.96 -21.85 -13.20
CA PRO A 47 -22.49 -21.68 -11.85
C PRO A 47 -22.48 -20.19 -11.48
N HIS A 48 -23.61 -19.66 -11.00
CA HIS A 48 -23.63 -18.33 -10.44
C HIS A 48 -22.63 -18.23 -9.30
N ALA A 49 -21.83 -17.13 -9.25
CA ALA A 49 -20.83 -16.91 -8.19
C ALA A 49 -21.47 -17.03 -6.80
N GLY A 50 -22.66 -16.47 -6.58
CA GLY A 50 -23.40 -16.59 -5.33
C GLY A 50 -23.81 -18.03 -4.97
N ALA A 51 -24.19 -18.87 -5.97
CA ALA A 51 -24.51 -20.27 -5.72
C ALA A 51 -23.26 -21.11 -5.38
N ARG A 52 -22.12 -20.74 -5.94
CA ARG A 52 -20.81 -21.33 -5.62
C ARG A 52 -20.37 -20.95 -4.20
N ALA A 53 -20.46 -19.67 -3.85
CA ALA A 53 -20.15 -19.15 -2.53
C ALA A 53 -21.00 -19.82 -1.43
N LEU A 54 -22.31 -19.96 -1.65
CA LEU A 54 -23.22 -20.69 -0.75
C LEU A 54 -22.85 -22.18 -0.62
N ALA A 55 -22.40 -22.82 -1.70
CA ALA A 55 -22.03 -24.22 -1.71
C ALA A 55 -20.66 -24.48 -1.08
N SER A 56 -19.67 -23.61 -1.29
CA SER A 56 -18.27 -23.79 -0.84
C SER A 56 -17.95 -23.03 0.45
N SER A 57 -18.79 -22.08 0.88
CA SER A 57 -18.49 -21.08 1.92
C SER A 57 -17.28 -20.19 1.58
N LYS A 58 -16.89 -20.13 0.29
CA LYS A 58 -15.80 -19.32 -0.24
C LYS A 58 -16.29 -18.51 -1.42
N SER A 59 -15.98 -17.22 -1.42
CA SER A 59 -16.29 -16.31 -2.54
C SER A 59 -15.17 -16.29 -3.59
N ASN A 60 -13.97 -16.64 -3.22
CA ASN A 60 -12.73 -16.42 -3.96
C ASN A 60 -12.54 -14.94 -4.34
N VAL A 61 -12.93 -14.05 -3.43
CA VAL A 61 -12.77 -12.61 -3.57
C VAL A 61 -12.08 -12.07 -2.32
N LEU A 62 -11.06 -11.23 -2.52
CA LEU A 62 -10.43 -10.44 -1.47
C LEU A 62 -10.96 -9.01 -1.52
N ALA A 63 -11.18 -8.37 -0.38
CA ALA A 63 -11.40 -6.93 -0.34
C ALA A 63 -10.06 -6.20 -0.24
N LEU A 64 -9.82 -5.21 -1.10
CA LEU A 64 -8.77 -4.21 -0.93
C LEU A 64 -9.41 -2.89 -0.52
N VAL A 65 -9.22 -2.52 0.75
CA VAL A 65 -9.79 -1.32 1.35
C VAL A 65 -8.78 -0.18 1.27
N VAL A 66 -9.07 0.80 0.44
CA VAL A 66 -8.19 1.93 0.13
C VAL A 66 -9.03 3.20 0.01
N PRO A 67 -9.41 3.86 1.11
CA PRO A 67 -10.17 5.10 1.04
C PRO A 67 -9.41 6.17 0.25
N LEU A 68 -9.98 6.65 -0.87
CA LEU A 68 -9.39 7.70 -1.68
C LEU A 68 -9.73 9.07 -1.07
N ARG A 69 -8.90 9.49 -0.14
CA ARG A 69 -9.04 10.75 0.62
C ARG A 69 -8.19 11.87 0.02
N ALA A 70 -8.45 13.12 0.45
CA ALA A 70 -7.59 14.25 0.11
C ALA A 70 -6.13 13.99 0.54
N GLY A 71 -5.19 14.41 -0.29
CA GLY A 71 -3.75 14.24 -0.05
C GLY A 71 -3.19 12.86 -0.38
N ILE A 72 -3.99 11.92 -0.90
CA ILE A 72 -3.51 10.63 -1.38
C ILE A 72 -2.96 10.75 -2.81
N HIS A 73 -1.76 10.22 -3.02
CA HIS A 73 -1.17 10.11 -4.36
C HIS A 73 -1.66 8.83 -5.05
N VAL A 74 -2.74 8.97 -5.84
CA VAL A 74 -3.43 7.84 -6.51
C VAL A 74 -2.50 6.96 -7.35
N PRO A 75 -1.51 7.49 -8.13
CA PRO A 75 -0.58 6.64 -8.88
C PRO A 75 0.18 5.64 -8.01
N VAL A 76 0.66 6.03 -6.84
CA VAL A 76 1.34 5.13 -5.90
C VAL A 76 0.37 4.09 -5.34
N VAL A 77 -0.84 4.51 -4.95
CA VAL A 77 -1.88 3.58 -4.49
C VAL A 77 -2.20 2.52 -5.54
N MET A 78 -2.24 2.92 -6.82
CA MET A 78 -2.51 1.98 -7.92
C MET A 78 -1.38 0.97 -8.14
N GLN A 79 -0.14 1.27 -7.82
CA GLN A 79 0.95 0.28 -7.84
C GLN A 79 0.69 -0.86 -6.82
N PHE A 80 0.25 -0.51 -5.62
CA PHE A 80 -0.19 -1.51 -4.63
C PHE A 80 -1.38 -2.32 -5.14
N ALA A 81 -2.41 -1.65 -5.65
CA ALA A 81 -3.62 -2.30 -6.15
C ALA A 81 -3.31 -3.29 -7.27
N VAL A 82 -2.47 -2.91 -8.24
CA VAL A 82 -2.03 -3.79 -9.34
C VAL A 82 -1.28 -5.01 -8.79
N SER A 83 -0.37 -4.81 -7.83
CA SER A 83 0.38 -5.92 -7.21
C SER A 83 -0.55 -6.88 -6.48
N VAL A 84 -1.49 -6.35 -5.68
CA VAL A 84 -2.49 -7.16 -4.97
C VAL A 84 -3.35 -7.97 -5.95
N VAL A 85 -3.88 -7.32 -7.00
CA VAL A 85 -4.73 -7.99 -8.01
C VAL A 85 -3.97 -9.08 -8.74
N THR A 86 -2.76 -8.79 -9.22
CA THR A 86 -1.95 -9.76 -9.97
C THR A 86 -1.53 -10.95 -9.10
N THR A 87 -1.22 -10.70 -7.84
CA THR A 87 -0.85 -11.76 -6.89
C THR A 87 -2.06 -12.59 -6.48
N ALA A 88 -3.21 -11.96 -6.18
CA ALA A 88 -4.45 -12.66 -5.83
C ALA A 88 -4.87 -13.66 -6.93
N ARG A 89 -4.69 -13.30 -8.21
CA ARG A 89 -4.97 -14.18 -9.35
C ARG A 89 -4.12 -15.48 -9.37
N ARG A 90 -2.91 -15.45 -8.82
CA ARG A 90 -2.09 -16.69 -8.67
C ARG A 90 -2.71 -17.68 -7.69
N TYR A 91 -3.60 -17.23 -6.83
CA TYR A 91 -4.34 -18.01 -5.83
C TYR A 91 -5.83 -18.17 -6.18
N ASP A 92 -6.20 -17.94 -7.45
CA ASP A 92 -7.59 -18.04 -7.95
C ASP A 92 -8.58 -17.11 -7.22
N HIS A 93 -8.10 -15.95 -6.75
CA HIS A 93 -8.93 -14.91 -6.14
C HIS A 93 -9.07 -13.69 -7.04
N ASP A 94 -10.27 -13.12 -7.07
CA ASP A 94 -10.55 -11.79 -7.58
C ASP A 94 -10.43 -10.75 -6.47
N VAL A 95 -10.35 -9.45 -6.82
CA VAL A 95 -10.22 -8.37 -5.84
C VAL A 95 -11.38 -7.39 -5.98
N LEU A 96 -12.08 -7.15 -4.88
CA LEU A 96 -13.07 -6.09 -4.74
C LEU A 96 -12.38 -4.85 -4.15
N LEU A 97 -12.27 -3.78 -4.95
CA LEU A 97 -11.67 -2.54 -4.50
C LEU A 97 -12.72 -1.65 -3.80
N LEU A 98 -12.46 -1.27 -2.56
CA LEU A 98 -13.29 -0.39 -1.74
C LEU A 98 -12.57 0.96 -1.58
N THR A 99 -13.05 1.98 -2.30
CA THR A 99 -12.40 3.30 -2.37
C THR A 99 -13.08 4.37 -1.54
N GLN A 100 -14.26 4.09 -1.03
CA GLN A 100 -14.98 4.99 -0.13
C GLN A 100 -14.54 4.76 1.32
N GLU A 101 -14.80 5.76 2.15
CA GLU A 101 -14.65 5.63 3.60
C GLU A 101 -15.84 4.84 4.14
N GLU A 102 -15.69 3.52 4.17
CA GLU A 102 -16.78 2.60 4.48
C GLU A 102 -17.24 2.69 5.95
N GLY A 103 -16.41 3.21 6.86
CA GLY A 103 -16.69 3.16 8.29
C GLY A 103 -16.85 1.71 8.80
N ASP A 104 -17.28 1.56 10.05
CA ASP A 104 -17.46 0.25 10.67
C ASP A 104 -18.59 -0.55 10.01
N ASP A 105 -19.71 0.10 9.71
CA ASP A 105 -20.88 -0.58 9.13
C ASP A 105 -20.60 -1.07 7.70
N GLY A 106 -19.86 -0.30 6.90
CA GLY A 106 -19.49 -0.70 5.56
C GLY A 106 -18.53 -1.88 5.54
N LEU A 107 -17.51 -1.88 6.42
CA LEU A 107 -16.57 -2.99 6.54
C LEU A 107 -17.28 -4.26 7.06
N ARG A 108 -18.18 -4.14 8.07
CA ARG A 108 -19.02 -5.25 8.54
C ARG A 108 -19.86 -5.80 7.40
N ARG A 109 -20.57 -4.94 6.67
CA ARG A 109 -21.39 -5.35 5.53
C ARG A 109 -20.60 -6.21 4.54
N VAL A 110 -19.37 -5.81 4.20
CA VAL A 110 -18.54 -6.55 3.26
C VAL A 110 -18.04 -7.88 3.87
N ALA A 111 -17.65 -7.87 5.14
CA ALA A 111 -17.15 -9.06 5.83
C ALA A 111 -18.26 -10.08 6.11
N ASP A 112 -19.44 -9.63 6.56
CA ASP A 112 -20.52 -10.52 7.04
C ASP A 112 -21.36 -11.09 5.89
N THR A 113 -21.42 -10.42 4.73
CA THR A 113 -22.26 -10.84 3.60
C THR A 113 -21.66 -11.95 2.73
N ALA A 114 -20.56 -12.56 3.13
CA ALA A 114 -19.83 -13.57 2.34
C ALA A 114 -19.43 -13.10 0.92
N LEU A 115 -19.36 -11.80 0.70
CA LEU A 115 -18.88 -11.20 -0.55
C LEU A 115 -17.38 -11.40 -0.74
N VAL A 116 -16.64 -11.45 0.36
CA VAL A 116 -15.18 -11.61 0.36
C VAL A 116 -14.76 -12.66 1.38
N ASP A 117 -13.63 -13.30 1.12
CA ASP A 117 -13.06 -14.29 2.02
C ASP A 117 -12.11 -13.65 3.05
N ALA A 118 -11.49 -12.53 2.70
CA ALA A 118 -10.52 -11.84 3.54
C ALA A 118 -10.31 -10.37 3.09
N LEU A 119 -9.61 -9.59 3.90
CA LEU A 119 -9.43 -8.14 3.67
C LEU A 119 -7.94 -7.76 3.68
N ILE A 120 -7.55 -6.88 2.75
CA ILE A 120 -6.31 -6.10 2.81
C ILE A 120 -6.70 -4.65 3.07
N VAL A 121 -6.13 -4.02 4.09
CA VAL A 121 -6.50 -2.67 4.54
C VAL A 121 -5.31 -1.75 4.38
N MET A 122 -5.50 -0.65 3.65
CA MET A 122 -4.49 0.39 3.44
C MET A 122 -4.89 1.73 4.09
N ASP A 123 -4.05 2.75 3.90
CA ASP A 123 -4.19 4.09 4.50
C ASP A 123 -4.38 4.03 6.02
N VAL A 124 -3.48 3.28 6.67
CA VAL A 124 -3.50 3.03 8.10
C VAL A 124 -3.08 4.28 8.88
N GLN A 125 -3.86 4.62 9.91
CA GLN A 125 -3.56 5.71 10.83
C GLN A 125 -2.80 5.17 12.05
N LEU A 126 -2.04 6.02 12.75
CA LEU A 126 -1.39 5.63 14.01
C LEU A 126 -2.43 5.17 15.04
N GLN A 127 -3.52 5.91 15.17
CA GLN A 127 -4.69 5.51 15.98
C GLN A 127 -5.86 5.24 15.04
N ASP A 128 -5.79 4.09 14.38
CA ASP A 128 -6.76 3.73 13.35
C ASP A 128 -8.09 3.29 14.00
N PRO A 129 -9.20 3.98 13.72
CA PRO A 129 -10.50 3.65 14.33
C PRO A 129 -11.04 2.28 13.90
N ARG A 130 -10.52 1.70 12.81
CA ARG A 130 -10.94 0.38 12.30
C ARG A 130 -10.37 -0.79 13.09
N LEU A 131 -9.37 -0.58 13.98
CA LEU A 131 -8.68 -1.68 14.70
C LEU A 131 -9.61 -2.54 15.57
N PRO A 132 -10.54 -1.97 16.37
CA PRO A 132 -11.46 -2.80 17.18
C PRO A 132 -12.32 -3.71 16.30
N LEU A 133 -12.81 -3.18 15.18
CA LEU A 133 -13.58 -3.95 14.22
C LEU A 133 -12.74 -5.05 13.59
N LEU A 134 -11.58 -4.73 13.02
CA LEU A 134 -10.70 -5.70 12.36
C LEU A 134 -10.30 -6.87 13.26
N ARG A 135 -10.14 -6.62 14.58
CA ARG A 135 -9.90 -7.66 15.59
C ARG A 135 -11.12 -8.53 15.86
N SER A 136 -12.32 -8.00 15.67
CA SER A 136 -13.58 -8.70 15.95
C SER A 136 -14.14 -9.48 14.76
N LEU A 137 -13.61 -9.26 13.56
CA LEU A 137 -14.08 -9.94 12.36
C LEU A 137 -13.64 -11.41 12.34
N ASP A 138 -14.54 -12.30 11.97
CA ASP A 138 -14.22 -13.70 11.68
C ASP A 138 -13.41 -13.89 10.39
N ARG A 139 -13.28 -12.83 9.59
CA ARG A 139 -12.53 -12.84 8.34
C ARG A 139 -11.07 -12.45 8.56
N PRO A 140 -10.12 -13.22 8.01
CA PRO A 140 -8.71 -12.83 8.06
C PRO A 140 -8.47 -11.46 7.44
N SER A 141 -7.62 -10.67 8.08
CA SER A 141 -7.20 -9.37 7.54
C SER A 141 -5.69 -9.20 7.62
N VAL A 142 -5.15 -8.40 6.68
CA VAL A 142 -3.76 -7.92 6.66
C VAL A 142 -3.80 -6.42 6.42
N MET A 143 -3.02 -5.67 7.18
CA MET A 143 -2.87 -4.22 7.02
C MET A 143 -1.56 -3.93 6.28
N ILE A 144 -1.63 -3.15 5.19
CA ILE A 144 -0.45 -2.50 4.62
C ILE A 144 -0.35 -1.15 5.32
N GLY A 145 0.51 -1.09 6.33
CA GLY A 145 0.65 0.01 7.26
C GLY A 145 0.74 -0.47 8.70
N PHE A 146 1.28 0.36 9.57
CA PHE A 146 1.52 0.04 10.98
C PHE A 146 0.82 1.03 11.90
N PRO A 147 -0.24 0.64 12.63
CA PRO A 147 -0.81 1.47 13.70
C PRO A 147 0.14 1.52 14.92
N SER A 148 -0.18 2.35 15.90
CA SER A 148 0.57 2.42 17.17
C SER A 148 0.46 1.13 17.99
N GLU A 149 -0.70 0.47 17.93
CA GLU A 149 -1.01 -0.75 18.66
C GLU A 149 -1.39 -1.88 17.68
N PRO A 150 -0.42 -2.57 17.10
CA PRO A 150 -0.68 -3.62 16.12
C PRO A 150 -1.09 -4.96 16.73
N ALA A 151 -1.04 -5.14 18.05
CA ALA A 151 -1.28 -6.41 18.73
C ALA A 151 -2.59 -7.10 18.26
N GLY A 152 -2.50 -8.37 17.91
CA GLY A 152 -3.61 -9.17 17.37
C GLY A 152 -3.96 -8.90 15.91
N LEU A 153 -3.16 -8.10 15.20
CA LEU A 153 -3.32 -7.78 13.78
C LEU A 153 -2.09 -8.24 12.99
N THR A 154 -2.28 -8.55 11.73
CA THR A 154 -1.17 -8.82 10.81
C THR A 154 -0.88 -7.56 10.00
N CYS A 155 0.30 -6.99 10.20
CA CYS A 155 0.72 -5.74 9.58
C CYS A 155 1.99 -5.94 8.75
N ILE A 156 2.05 -5.34 7.57
CA ILE A 156 3.24 -5.27 6.73
C ILE A 156 3.43 -3.84 6.24
N ASP A 157 4.67 -3.35 6.23
CA ASP A 157 4.98 -2.01 5.69
C ASP A 157 6.48 -1.87 5.41
N LEU A 158 6.86 -0.79 4.72
CA LEU A 158 8.22 -0.28 4.76
C LEU A 158 8.50 0.29 6.16
N ASP A 159 9.70 0.10 6.69
CA ASP A 159 10.11 0.82 7.89
C ASP A 159 10.34 2.31 7.56
N PHE A 160 9.24 3.06 7.50
CA PHE A 160 9.23 4.48 7.19
C PHE A 160 10.00 5.33 8.21
N LYS A 161 10.09 4.88 9.47
CA LYS A 161 10.89 5.58 10.48
C LYS A 161 12.37 5.49 10.13
N THR A 162 12.84 4.28 9.84
CA THR A 162 14.22 4.08 9.38
C THR A 162 14.46 4.72 8.01
N ALA A 163 13.47 4.73 7.10
CA ALA A 163 13.58 5.41 5.81
C ALA A 163 13.87 6.91 5.94
N GLY A 164 13.11 7.60 6.81
CA GLY A 164 13.38 9.02 7.12
C GLY A 164 14.76 9.24 7.73
N ALA A 165 15.19 8.35 8.64
CA ALA A 165 16.50 8.43 9.27
C ALA A 165 17.66 8.24 8.26
N VAL A 166 17.57 7.26 7.39
CA VAL A 166 18.61 6.95 6.39
C VAL A 166 18.84 8.10 5.42
N CYS A 167 17.78 8.80 5.01
CA CYS A 167 17.91 10.00 4.17
C CYS A 167 18.72 11.10 4.88
N VAL A 168 18.45 11.37 6.16
CA VAL A 168 19.17 12.36 6.96
C VAL A 168 20.61 11.94 7.20
N GLU A 169 20.85 10.69 7.57
CA GLU A 169 22.18 10.13 7.83
C GLU A 169 23.07 10.22 6.57
N HIS A 170 22.47 10.01 5.38
CA HIS A 170 23.19 10.20 4.12
C HIS A 170 23.60 11.67 3.94
N LEU A 171 22.70 12.62 4.13
CA LEU A 171 23.02 14.05 4.05
C LEU A 171 24.06 14.47 5.09
N ALA A 172 23.96 13.98 6.33
CA ALA A 172 24.92 14.24 7.38
C ALA A 172 26.35 13.74 7.04
N ARG A 173 26.44 12.52 6.46
CA ARG A 173 27.73 11.96 5.97
C ARG A 173 28.36 12.79 4.86
N LEU A 174 27.54 13.43 4.04
CA LEU A 174 27.99 14.35 3.00
C LEU A 174 28.35 15.76 3.51
N GLY A 175 28.25 16.01 4.82
CA GLY A 175 28.66 17.27 5.46
C GLY A 175 27.55 18.34 5.54
N HIS A 176 26.32 18.02 5.17
CA HIS A 176 25.20 18.95 5.33
C HIS A 176 24.92 19.21 6.81
N ARG A 177 24.63 20.45 7.19
CA ARG A 177 24.37 20.87 8.57
C ARG A 177 22.96 21.42 8.80
N VAL A 178 22.32 21.86 7.73
CA VAL A 178 20.93 22.39 7.74
C VAL A 178 20.14 21.59 6.72
N VAL A 179 19.07 20.92 7.20
CA VAL A 179 18.25 20.03 6.38
C VAL A 179 16.76 20.31 6.59
N ALA A 180 15.97 20.09 5.58
CA ALA A 180 14.51 20.21 5.66
C ALA A 180 13.81 18.96 5.13
N LEU A 181 12.65 18.63 5.70
CA LEU A 181 11.72 17.65 5.17
C LEU A 181 10.54 18.35 4.47
N VAL A 182 10.41 18.18 3.16
CA VAL A 182 9.17 18.50 2.44
C VAL A 182 8.30 17.25 2.46
N GLY A 183 7.29 17.29 3.31
CA GLY A 183 6.45 16.13 3.62
C GLY A 183 5.18 16.08 2.79
N SER A 184 4.37 15.06 3.08
CA SER A 184 3.03 14.86 2.52
C SER A 184 2.12 16.07 2.75
N PRO A 185 0.97 16.15 2.04
CA PRO A 185 -0.03 17.20 2.28
C PRO A 185 -0.49 17.27 3.75
N PRO A 186 -0.85 18.48 4.25
CA PRO A 186 -1.24 18.69 5.65
C PRO A 186 -2.35 17.74 6.13
N GLU A 187 -3.32 17.43 5.29
CA GLU A 187 -4.44 16.52 5.62
C GLU A 187 -3.98 15.12 6.00
N VAL A 188 -2.86 14.66 5.41
CA VAL A 188 -2.26 13.35 5.73
C VAL A 188 -1.79 13.31 7.18
N TYR A 189 -1.23 14.42 7.67
CA TYR A 189 -0.78 14.55 9.05
C TYR A 189 -1.93 14.80 10.02
N VAL A 190 -2.91 15.63 9.65
CA VAL A 190 -4.11 15.90 10.45
C VAL A 190 -4.89 14.60 10.69
N ARG A 191 -4.99 13.76 9.67
CA ARG A 191 -5.61 12.44 9.74
C ARG A 191 -4.80 11.44 10.58
N GLY A 192 -3.54 11.73 10.86
CA GLY A 192 -2.66 10.83 11.63
C GLY A 192 -2.19 9.61 10.85
N THR A 193 -2.03 9.72 9.51
CA THR A 193 -1.57 8.61 8.66
C THR A 193 -0.19 8.13 9.09
N ALA A 194 -0.08 6.83 9.35
CA ALA A 194 1.05 6.23 10.06
C ALA A 194 2.38 6.39 9.33
N PHE A 195 2.45 6.15 8.01
CA PHE A 195 3.68 6.24 7.23
C PHE A 195 4.28 7.65 7.28
N ALA A 196 3.45 8.69 7.13
CA ALA A 196 3.91 10.08 7.12
C ALA A 196 4.46 10.50 8.49
N GLN A 197 3.75 10.15 9.56
CA GLN A 197 4.19 10.43 10.94
C GLN A 197 5.51 9.71 11.27
N ARG A 198 5.69 8.48 10.80
CA ARG A 198 6.91 7.69 11.02
C ARG A 198 8.11 8.29 10.28
N VAL A 199 7.92 8.79 9.06
CA VAL A 199 8.99 9.51 8.33
C VAL A 199 9.43 10.74 9.12
N VAL A 200 8.49 11.55 9.60
CA VAL A 200 8.81 12.73 10.44
C VAL A 200 9.59 12.32 11.69
N GLN A 201 9.13 11.28 12.40
CA GLN A 201 9.81 10.77 13.59
C GLN A 201 11.25 10.33 13.29
N GLY A 202 11.45 9.59 12.20
CA GLY A 202 12.77 9.12 11.78
C GLY A 202 13.69 10.26 11.36
N PHE A 203 13.17 11.18 10.55
CA PHE A 203 13.87 12.39 10.10
C PHE A 203 14.33 13.23 11.28
N THR A 204 13.44 13.61 12.18
CA THR A 204 13.75 14.48 13.34
C THR A 204 14.75 13.80 14.27
N ALA A 205 14.51 12.54 14.64
CA ALA A 205 15.41 11.82 15.53
C ALA A 205 16.83 11.64 14.95
N ALA A 206 16.96 11.45 13.64
CA ALA A 206 18.26 11.34 12.99
C ALA A 206 18.96 12.71 12.89
N ALA A 207 18.24 13.77 12.61
CA ALA A 207 18.77 15.13 12.58
C ALA A 207 19.29 15.55 13.97
N ASP A 208 18.52 15.28 15.03
CA ASP A 208 18.92 15.56 16.42
C ASP A 208 20.19 14.78 16.80
N ARG A 209 20.25 13.46 16.49
CA ARG A 209 21.45 12.64 16.77
C ARG A 209 22.69 13.13 16.03
N ALA A 210 22.52 13.64 14.80
CA ALA A 210 23.62 14.15 13.99
C ALA A 210 23.96 15.62 14.29
N GLY A 211 23.23 16.30 15.18
CA GLY A 211 23.43 17.72 15.51
C GLY A 211 23.12 18.65 14.34
N LEU A 212 22.15 18.29 13.49
CA LEU A 212 21.74 19.10 12.35
C LEU A 212 20.60 20.06 12.74
N ALA A 213 20.65 21.27 12.21
CA ALA A 213 19.45 22.14 12.21
C ALA A 213 18.44 21.54 11.21
N SER A 214 17.21 21.33 11.68
CA SER A 214 16.19 20.67 10.85
C SER A 214 14.82 21.32 10.96
N SER A 215 14.02 21.20 9.89
CA SER A 215 12.63 21.64 9.87
C SER A 215 11.74 20.70 9.05
N VAL A 216 10.45 20.68 9.34
CA VAL A 216 9.45 19.85 8.67
C VAL A 216 8.37 20.75 8.07
N HIS A 217 8.13 20.58 6.79
CA HIS A 217 7.20 21.39 5.99
C HIS A 217 6.19 20.49 5.27
N PRO A 218 5.01 20.23 5.85
CA PRO A 218 3.90 19.64 5.09
C PRO A 218 3.59 20.55 3.89
N CYS A 219 3.36 19.94 2.72
CA CYS A 219 3.18 20.70 1.49
C CYS A 219 2.10 20.06 0.61
N GLU A 220 1.17 20.88 0.12
CA GLU A 220 0.17 20.47 -0.84
C GLU A 220 0.81 19.99 -2.15
N SER A 221 0.21 19.00 -2.78
CA SER A 221 0.61 18.52 -4.13
C SER A 221 -0.10 19.33 -5.23
N ALA A 222 -0.26 20.63 -5.03
CA ALA A 222 -0.99 21.52 -5.93
C ALA A 222 -0.03 22.35 -6.81
N PRO A 223 -0.47 22.84 -7.98
CA PRO A 223 0.31 23.76 -8.80
C PRO A 223 0.77 24.98 -7.99
N GLY A 224 2.05 25.34 -8.10
CA GLY A 224 2.66 26.46 -7.39
C GLY A 224 3.08 26.17 -5.94
N ALA A 225 2.64 25.09 -5.32
CA ALA A 225 3.02 24.73 -3.94
C ALA A 225 4.53 24.47 -3.80
N ALA A 226 5.14 23.84 -4.80
CA ALA A 226 6.58 23.60 -4.84
C ALA A 226 7.39 24.90 -4.77
N ARG A 227 7.02 25.91 -5.55
CA ARG A 227 7.67 27.23 -5.52
C ARG A 227 7.47 27.93 -4.16
N ALA A 228 6.25 27.93 -3.65
CA ALA A 228 5.94 28.57 -2.38
C ALA A 228 6.73 27.92 -1.22
N VAL A 229 6.87 26.59 -1.19
CA VAL A 229 7.65 25.90 -0.15
C VAL A 229 9.15 26.17 -0.34
N ALA A 230 9.68 26.18 -1.57
CA ALA A 230 11.09 26.50 -1.83
C ALA A 230 11.45 27.92 -1.35
N GLU A 231 10.65 28.93 -1.70
CA GLU A 231 10.84 30.32 -1.25
C GLU A 231 10.76 30.43 0.28
N ARG A 232 9.83 29.73 0.91
CA ARG A 232 9.70 29.69 2.37
C ARG A 232 10.92 29.05 3.03
N LEU A 233 11.40 27.92 2.54
CA LEU A 233 12.57 27.22 3.05
C LEU A 233 13.80 28.10 3.03
N LEU A 234 14.09 28.77 1.91
CA LEU A 234 15.26 29.63 1.77
C LEU A 234 15.16 30.90 2.63
N ARG A 235 13.95 31.43 2.83
CA ARG A 235 13.72 32.58 3.71
C ARG A 235 13.90 32.22 5.19
N GLU A 236 13.36 31.04 5.61
CA GLU A 236 13.40 30.61 7.02
C GLU A 236 14.75 29.99 7.39
N GLN A 237 15.42 29.36 6.43
CA GLN A 237 16.71 28.69 6.61
C GLN A 237 17.68 29.06 5.47
N PRO A 238 18.29 30.26 5.46
CA PRO A 238 19.20 30.66 4.39
C PRO A 238 20.43 29.77 4.22
N ALA A 239 20.80 29.00 5.26
CA ALA A 239 21.90 28.03 5.26
C ALA A 239 21.47 26.62 4.84
N LEU A 240 20.23 26.42 4.37
CA LEU A 240 19.72 25.14 3.92
C LEU A 240 20.55 24.59 2.75
N THR A 241 21.01 23.35 2.88
CA THR A 241 21.79 22.67 1.83
C THR A 241 21.33 21.24 1.55
N GLY A 242 20.44 20.70 2.37
CA GLY A 242 19.91 19.34 2.17
C GLY A 242 18.40 19.30 2.33
N VAL A 243 17.70 18.63 1.40
CA VAL A 243 16.24 18.46 1.45
C VAL A 243 15.90 16.99 1.31
N VAL A 244 15.04 16.50 2.20
CA VAL A 244 14.37 15.20 2.10
C VAL A 244 12.96 15.45 1.58
N VAL A 245 12.55 14.73 0.54
CA VAL A 245 11.21 14.86 -0.04
C VAL A 245 10.43 13.56 0.16
N HIS A 246 9.28 13.66 0.83
CA HIS A 246 8.30 12.58 0.96
C HIS A 246 6.95 13.07 0.45
N ASN A 247 6.93 13.48 -0.80
CA ASN A 247 5.77 13.98 -1.55
C ASN A 247 6.13 13.88 -3.04
N GLU A 248 5.88 12.72 -3.64
CA GLU A 248 6.36 12.37 -4.98
C GLU A 248 5.95 13.38 -6.06
N PRO A 249 4.69 13.91 -6.08
CA PRO A 249 4.27 14.89 -7.06
C PRO A 249 5.08 16.18 -7.05
N LEU A 250 5.75 16.49 -5.93
CA LEU A 250 6.54 17.71 -5.79
C LEU A 250 8.01 17.56 -6.20
N LEU A 251 8.51 16.34 -6.43
CA LEU A 251 9.95 16.13 -6.66
C LEU A 251 10.50 16.98 -7.80
N GLU A 252 9.96 16.83 -9.01
CA GLU A 252 10.42 17.59 -10.17
C GLU A 252 10.09 19.08 -10.05
N PRO A 253 8.83 19.49 -9.72
CA PRO A 253 8.51 20.89 -9.53
C PRO A 253 9.34 21.60 -8.45
N LEU A 254 9.76 20.89 -7.41
CA LEU A 254 10.58 21.45 -6.32
C LEU A 254 12.03 21.68 -6.79
N ILE A 255 12.61 20.77 -7.56
CA ILE A 255 13.94 20.95 -8.16
C ILE A 255 13.91 22.15 -9.10
N ASP A 256 12.92 22.23 -9.99
CA ASP A 256 12.75 23.36 -10.91
C ASP A 256 12.58 24.68 -10.16
N ALA A 257 11.84 24.67 -9.04
CA ALA A 257 11.69 25.87 -8.21
C ALA A 257 13.01 26.32 -7.58
N PHE A 258 13.82 25.40 -7.06
CA PHE A 258 15.15 25.74 -6.54
C PHE A 258 16.08 26.28 -7.64
N GLU A 259 16.07 25.69 -8.83
CA GLU A 259 16.88 26.16 -9.97
C GLU A 259 16.44 27.58 -10.41
N GLN A 260 15.14 27.87 -10.46
CA GLN A 260 14.61 29.20 -10.73
C GLN A 260 15.00 30.24 -9.66
N LEU A 261 15.24 29.77 -8.44
CA LEU A 261 15.74 30.59 -7.33
C LEU A 261 17.28 30.69 -7.29
N GLY A 262 17.97 30.13 -8.30
CA GLY A 262 19.40 30.23 -8.48
C GLY A 262 20.21 29.12 -7.79
N LEU A 263 19.58 28.06 -7.29
CA LEU A 263 20.25 26.94 -6.63
C LEU A 263 20.32 25.72 -7.54
N ARG A 264 21.49 25.18 -7.75
CA ARG A 264 21.71 23.98 -8.57
C ARG A 264 21.65 22.74 -7.73
N VAL A 265 20.94 21.71 -8.21
CA VAL A 265 20.95 20.37 -7.63
C VAL A 265 21.93 19.49 -8.44
N PRO A 266 22.93 18.85 -7.81
CA PRO A 266 23.24 18.83 -6.37
C PRO A 266 24.23 19.89 -5.89
N ALA A 267 24.79 20.75 -6.75
CA ALA A 267 25.95 21.59 -6.44
C ALA A 267 25.74 22.55 -5.25
N ASP A 268 24.57 23.17 -5.19
CA ASP A 268 24.23 24.16 -4.15
C ASP A 268 23.28 23.53 -3.11
N LEU A 269 22.43 22.58 -3.51
CA LEU A 269 21.43 21.91 -2.66
C LEU A 269 21.35 20.42 -3.01
N SER A 270 21.53 19.56 -2.03
CA SER A 270 21.30 18.11 -2.16
C SER A 270 19.84 17.75 -1.89
N VAL A 271 19.29 16.84 -2.70
CA VAL A 271 17.92 16.34 -2.55
C VAL A 271 17.93 14.83 -2.40
N THR A 272 17.28 14.32 -1.35
CA THR A 272 16.96 12.90 -1.19
C THR A 272 15.44 12.71 -1.18
N ALA A 273 14.95 11.50 -1.48
CA ALA A 273 13.51 11.24 -1.47
C ALA A 273 13.17 9.86 -0.89
N ILE A 274 11.89 9.72 -0.50
CA ILE A 274 11.25 8.43 -0.25
C ILE A 274 10.12 8.33 -1.28
N CYS A 275 10.30 7.51 -2.32
CA CYS A 275 9.37 7.42 -3.45
C CYS A 275 9.58 6.11 -4.23
N PRO A 276 8.67 5.73 -5.15
CA PRO A 276 8.90 4.61 -6.06
C PRO A 276 10.21 4.74 -6.83
N GLU A 277 10.87 3.61 -7.08
CA GLU A 277 12.17 3.53 -7.77
C GLU A 277 12.14 4.18 -9.15
N GLU A 278 11.07 3.91 -9.91
CA GLU A 278 10.90 4.43 -11.27
C GLU A 278 10.76 5.96 -11.27
N THR A 279 10.11 6.51 -10.26
CA THR A 279 10.01 7.96 -10.08
C THR A 279 11.38 8.57 -9.85
N ALA A 280 12.16 8.00 -8.91
CA ALA A 280 13.49 8.52 -8.58
C ALA A 280 14.47 8.44 -9.75
N ALA A 281 14.43 7.35 -10.52
CA ALA A 281 15.33 7.11 -11.64
C ALA A 281 14.94 7.90 -12.90
N GLY A 282 13.64 8.18 -13.10
CA GLY A 282 13.09 8.75 -14.33
C GLY A 282 13.15 10.28 -14.42
N LEU A 283 13.50 10.98 -13.33
CA LEU A 283 13.60 12.44 -13.34
C LEU A 283 14.83 12.94 -14.11
N ARG A 284 14.78 14.19 -14.60
CA ARG A 284 15.89 14.86 -15.26
C ARG A 284 17.19 14.84 -14.45
N VAL A 285 17.08 15.05 -13.14
CA VAL A 285 18.12 14.79 -12.16
C VAL A 285 17.73 13.52 -11.40
N PRO A 286 18.35 12.35 -11.67
CA PRO A 286 18.04 11.13 -10.94
C PRO A 286 18.27 11.29 -9.44
N ILE A 287 17.25 10.96 -8.64
CA ILE A 287 17.20 11.26 -7.20
C ILE A 287 17.80 10.15 -6.37
N THR A 288 18.71 10.50 -5.47
CA THR A 288 19.14 9.64 -4.35
C THR A 288 17.93 9.36 -3.47
N SER A 289 17.50 8.11 -3.36
CA SER A 289 16.22 7.79 -2.72
C SER A 289 16.20 6.49 -1.96
N VAL A 290 15.29 6.42 -1.01
CA VAL A 290 14.77 5.16 -0.45
C VAL A 290 13.57 4.75 -1.29
N ALA A 291 13.64 3.56 -1.89
CA ALA A 291 12.56 3.04 -2.71
C ALA A 291 11.35 2.65 -1.85
N LEU A 292 10.14 3.06 -2.28
CA LEU A 292 8.88 2.54 -1.77
C LEU A 292 8.55 1.23 -2.53
N PRO A 293 8.68 0.05 -1.91
CA PRO A 293 8.55 -1.23 -2.60
C PRO A 293 7.07 -1.66 -2.69
N SER A 294 6.23 -0.86 -3.35
CA SER A 294 4.78 -1.05 -3.44
C SER A 294 4.39 -2.42 -4.02
N ALA A 295 5.14 -2.90 -5.03
CA ALA A 295 4.92 -4.21 -5.63
C ALA A 295 5.20 -5.35 -4.63
N GLU A 296 6.34 -5.31 -3.93
CA GLU A 296 6.71 -6.32 -2.92
C GLU A 296 5.75 -6.31 -1.72
N LEU A 297 5.37 -5.12 -1.26
CA LEU A 297 4.41 -4.98 -0.16
C LEU A 297 3.03 -5.57 -0.51
N GLY A 298 2.53 -5.30 -1.72
CA GLY A 298 1.28 -5.86 -2.21
C GLY A 298 1.32 -7.38 -2.36
N GLU A 299 2.41 -7.94 -2.93
CA GLU A 299 2.62 -9.37 -3.08
C GLU A 299 2.66 -10.07 -1.71
N ARG A 300 3.50 -9.61 -0.80
CA ARG A 300 3.62 -10.19 0.55
C ARG A 300 2.34 -10.07 1.37
N ALA A 301 1.58 -8.97 1.21
CA ALA A 301 0.29 -8.82 1.89
C ALA A 301 -0.70 -9.91 1.46
N VAL A 302 -0.78 -10.23 0.16
CA VAL A 302 -1.60 -11.33 -0.35
C VAL A 302 -1.09 -12.68 0.16
N GLU A 303 0.21 -12.94 0.13
CA GLU A 303 0.81 -14.19 0.62
C GLU A 303 0.50 -14.42 2.11
N LEU A 304 0.65 -13.39 2.95
CA LEU A 304 0.28 -13.44 4.36
C LEU A 304 -1.22 -13.76 4.53
N LEU A 305 -2.06 -13.12 3.72
CA LEU A 305 -3.50 -13.33 3.76
C LEU A 305 -3.89 -14.74 3.34
N MET A 306 -3.26 -15.31 2.30
CA MET A 306 -3.48 -16.69 1.85
C MET A 306 -3.06 -17.69 2.92
N ARG A 307 -1.95 -17.46 3.61
CA ARG A 307 -1.51 -18.30 4.73
C ARG A 307 -2.52 -18.28 5.87
N LYS A 308 -3.06 -17.09 6.21
CA LYS A 308 -4.14 -16.96 7.23
C LYS A 308 -5.40 -17.72 6.81
N LEU A 309 -5.81 -17.63 5.54
CA LEU A 309 -6.95 -18.39 4.99
C LEU A 309 -6.73 -19.91 5.03
N ALA A 310 -5.48 -20.35 4.94
CA ALA A 310 -5.10 -21.76 5.10
C ALA A 310 -4.97 -22.20 6.57
N GLY A 311 -5.19 -21.29 7.54
CA GLY A 311 -5.03 -21.59 8.97
C GLY A 311 -3.57 -21.70 9.42
N THR A 312 -2.62 -21.14 8.64
CA THR A 312 -1.20 -21.15 8.97
C THR A 312 -0.84 -19.90 9.78
N ASP A 313 -0.05 -20.07 10.82
CA ASP A 313 0.47 -18.94 11.59
C ASP A 313 1.32 -18.02 10.73
N VAL A 314 1.13 -16.72 10.93
CA VAL A 314 1.87 -15.65 10.27
C VAL A 314 2.40 -14.66 11.31
N PRO A 315 3.53 -13.98 11.03
CA PRO A 315 4.02 -12.93 11.92
C PRO A 315 2.98 -11.80 12.03
N GLU A 316 2.80 -11.26 13.23
CA GLU A 316 1.96 -10.07 13.42
C GLU A 316 2.56 -8.82 12.75
N ALA A 317 3.88 -8.75 12.73
CA ALA A 317 4.62 -7.60 12.23
C ALA A 317 5.66 -7.99 11.18
N THR A 318 5.61 -7.37 10.00
CA THR A 318 6.62 -7.49 8.94
C THR A 318 7.01 -6.11 8.47
N LEU A 319 8.21 -5.65 8.84
CA LEU A 319 8.77 -4.39 8.34
C LEU A 319 9.85 -4.68 7.31
N LEU A 320 9.70 -4.13 6.11
CA LEU A 320 10.71 -4.17 5.07
C LEU A 320 11.80 -3.13 5.39
N PRO A 321 13.07 -3.52 5.43
CA PRO A 321 14.15 -2.58 5.69
C PRO A 321 14.33 -1.63 4.51
N PRO A 322 14.46 -0.31 4.74
CA PRO A 322 14.71 0.66 3.67
C PRO A 322 16.14 0.50 3.14
N ARG A 323 16.29 0.71 1.83
CA ARG A 323 17.60 0.77 1.16
C ARG A 323 17.71 2.08 0.41
N LEU A 324 18.74 2.87 0.72
CA LEU A 324 19.06 4.08 -0.02
C LEU A 324 19.86 3.70 -1.27
N THR A 325 19.41 4.20 -2.42
CA THR A 325 20.14 4.14 -3.70
C THR A 325 20.68 5.53 -4.01
N GLU A 326 22.00 5.68 -4.01
CA GLU A 326 22.66 6.94 -4.36
C GLU A 326 22.58 7.20 -5.86
N ARG A 327 22.27 8.45 -6.24
CA ARG A 327 22.18 8.94 -7.63
C ARG A 327 22.76 10.36 -7.73
N ALA A 328 22.32 11.10 -8.76
CA ALA A 328 22.93 12.39 -9.12
C ALA A 328 22.47 13.59 -8.28
N SER A 329 21.50 13.44 -7.38
CA SER A 329 20.89 14.57 -6.67
C SER A 329 21.54 14.95 -5.33
N THR A 330 22.64 14.29 -4.97
CA THR A 330 23.38 14.58 -3.73
C THR A 330 24.88 14.73 -4.02
N ALA A 331 25.55 15.65 -3.31
CA ALA A 331 26.98 15.89 -3.41
C ALA A 331 27.56 16.19 -2.03
N PRO A 332 28.86 15.90 -1.79
CA PRO A 332 29.55 16.33 -0.60
C PRO A 332 29.52 17.85 -0.42
N ARG A 333 29.41 18.28 0.82
CA ARG A 333 29.52 19.70 1.21
C ARG A 333 30.83 19.89 1.93
N GLU A 334 31.75 20.69 1.34
CA GLU A 334 32.95 21.07 2.05
C GLU A 334 32.57 21.90 3.30
N ALA A 335 33.24 21.65 4.41
CA ALA A 335 33.08 22.47 5.60
C ALA A 335 33.54 23.90 5.28
N PRO A 336 32.79 24.94 5.67
CA PRO A 336 33.19 26.32 5.48
C PRO A 336 34.48 26.67 6.18
#